data_be383dbf1102cc5308a8aaa98b4646a1
#
_entry.id   be383dbf1102cc5308a8aaa98b4646a1
#
_cell.length_a   1.000
_cell.length_b   1.000
_cell.length_c   1.000
_cell.angle_alpha   90.00
_cell.angle_beta   90.00
_cell.angle_gamma   90.00
#
_symmetry.space_group_name_H-M   'P 1'
#
loop_
_entity.id
_entity.type
_entity.pdbx_description
1 polymer ?
#
loop_
_entity_poly.entity_id
_entity_poly.type
_entity_poly.pdbx_seq_one_letter_code
_entity_poly.pdbx_strand_id
1 'polypeptide(L)'
;MSIKQSNIRKLVFAALLAALTCVCTMVIQIPIPATGGYINLGDSIVLLCAWYIGGVYGVAAAGIGSMLADLLSGYAIYAPATFVIKALMALAAYFIYQKLHGHRGQYLGAFAAALILLIGYFTYESVILGYGLAAAAAIPANLIQGFTGCTFGAVLSLMMEKNAFLRNLLKEN
;
A
#
# COMPACT_ATOMS: atom_id res chain seq x y z
N MET A 1 -10.55 -25.09 -13.94
CA MET A 1 -9.49 -24.91 -12.94
C MET A 1 -10.08 -25.26 -11.56
N SER A 2 -9.43 -26.10 -10.72
CA SER A 2 -10.00 -26.44 -9.42
C SER A 2 -9.88 -25.25 -8.46
N ILE A 3 -10.81 -25.11 -7.48
CA ILE A 3 -10.80 -24.05 -6.45
C ILE A 3 -9.45 -24.00 -5.74
N LYS A 4 -8.82 -25.16 -5.48
CA LYS A 4 -7.51 -25.27 -4.85
C LYS A 4 -6.39 -24.65 -5.69
N GLN A 5 -6.42 -24.80 -7.01
CA GLN A 5 -5.42 -24.20 -7.92
C GLN A 5 -5.57 -22.66 -7.99
N SER A 6 -6.80 -22.14 -7.97
CA SER A 6 -7.08 -20.71 -7.92
C SER A 6 -6.49 -20.07 -6.63
N ASN A 7 -6.68 -20.70 -5.47
CA ASN A 7 -6.17 -20.18 -4.21
C ASN A 7 -4.63 -20.20 -4.13
N ILE A 8 -3.99 -21.27 -4.63
CA ILE A 8 -2.51 -21.35 -4.67
C ILE A 8 -1.95 -20.24 -5.57
N ARG A 9 -2.56 -19.98 -6.73
CA ARG A 9 -2.15 -18.92 -7.63
C ARG A 9 -2.25 -17.55 -6.96
N LYS A 10 -3.38 -17.25 -6.31
CA LYS A 10 -3.55 -15.99 -5.55
C LYS A 10 -2.53 -15.84 -4.44
N LEU A 11 -2.20 -16.91 -3.74
CA LEU A 11 -1.18 -16.89 -2.69
C LEU A 11 0.22 -16.58 -3.26
N VAL A 12 0.59 -17.18 -4.39
CA VAL A 12 1.89 -16.91 -5.05
C VAL A 12 1.96 -15.44 -5.51
N PHE A 13 0.91 -14.92 -6.14
CA PHE A 13 0.87 -13.51 -6.54
C PHE A 13 0.91 -12.58 -5.34
N ALA A 14 0.21 -12.89 -4.25
CA ALA A 14 0.25 -12.12 -3.02
C ALA A 14 1.67 -12.09 -2.42
N ALA A 15 2.36 -13.22 -2.40
CA ALA A 15 3.74 -13.30 -1.93
C ALA A 15 4.71 -12.47 -2.80
N LEU A 16 4.55 -12.53 -4.13
CA LEU A 16 5.35 -11.71 -5.06
C LEU A 16 5.10 -10.21 -4.87
N LEU A 17 3.83 -9.80 -4.73
CA LEU A 17 3.51 -8.39 -4.48
C LEU A 17 3.92 -7.93 -3.08
N ALA A 18 3.87 -8.80 -2.06
CA ALA A 18 4.40 -8.47 -0.74
C ALA A 18 5.92 -8.23 -0.80
N ALA A 19 6.66 -9.08 -1.50
CA ALA A 19 8.09 -8.89 -1.72
C ALA A 19 8.38 -7.61 -2.50
N LEU A 20 7.61 -7.32 -3.56
CA LEU A 20 7.75 -6.10 -4.34
C LEU A 20 7.41 -4.85 -3.50
N THR A 21 6.36 -4.90 -2.66
CA THR A 21 6.03 -3.83 -1.71
C THR A 21 7.19 -3.57 -0.77
N CYS A 22 7.77 -4.64 -0.19
CA CYS A 22 8.93 -4.53 0.69
C CYS A 22 10.12 -3.87 -0.03
N VAL A 23 10.50 -4.34 -1.19
CA VAL A 23 11.62 -3.79 -1.97
C VAL A 23 11.37 -2.33 -2.36
N CYS A 24 10.20 -1.99 -2.90
CA CYS A 24 9.87 -0.61 -3.29
C CYS A 24 9.81 0.34 -2.08
N THR A 25 9.45 -0.15 -0.92
CA THR A 25 9.49 0.61 0.34
C THR A 25 10.93 0.86 0.78
N MET A 26 11.85 -0.10 0.58
CA MET A 26 13.24 0.00 1.04
C MET A 26 14.16 0.78 0.07
N VAL A 27 13.89 0.72 -1.24
CA VAL A 27 14.78 1.31 -2.28
C VAL A 27 14.87 2.84 -2.17
N ILE A 28 13.74 3.49 -1.86
CA ILE A 28 13.71 4.94 -1.67
C ILE A 28 13.08 5.22 -0.31
N GLN A 29 13.92 5.69 0.62
CA GLN A 29 13.51 6.10 1.97
C GLN A 29 14.04 7.51 2.23
N ILE A 30 13.12 8.47 2.37
CA ILE A 30 13.45 9.85 2.71
C ILE A 30 13.03 10.07 4.18
N PRO A 31 13.99 10.18 5.11
CA PRO A 31 13.68 10.32 6.53
C PRO A 31 12.84 11.57 6.82
N ILE A 32 11.96 11.48 7.82
CA ILE A 32 11.19 12.58 8.39
C ILE A 32 11.78 12.89 9.77
N PRO A 33 12.64 13.93 9.90
CA PRO A 33 13.36 14.18 11.17
C PRO A 33 12.43 14.46 12.35
N ALA A 34 11.23 15.00 12.08
CA ALA A 34 10.29 15.40 13.12
C ALA A 34 9.71 14.21 13.91
N THR A 35 9.55 13.06 13.30
CA THR A 35 8.89 11.89 13.91
C THR A 35 9.75 10.62 13.86
N GLY A 36 10.88 10.67 13.15
CA GLY A 36 11.73 9.50 12.94
C GLY A 36 11.15 8.46 11.98
N GLY A 37 10.04 8.78 11.27
CA GLY A 37 9.52 8.00 10.17
C GLY A 37 10.22 8.30 8.83
N TYR A 38 9.69 7.82 7.72
CA TYR A 38 10.23 8.06 6.38
C TYR A 38 9.16 8.03 5.29
N ILE A 39 9.40 8.74 4.18
CA ILE A 39 8.62 8.66 2.94
C ILE A 39 9.18 7.54 2.08
N ASN A 40 8.29 6.80 1.39
CA ASN A 40 8.67 5.72 0.50
C ASN A 40 7.73 5.59 -0.71
N LEU A 41 8.11 4.75 -1.69
CA LEU A 41 7.31 4.46 -2.90
C LEU A 41 6.47 3.18 -2.81
N GLY A 42 6.51 2.46 -1.69
CA GLY A 42 5.78 1.20 -1.49
C GLY A 42 4.27 1.33 -1.67
N ASP A 43 3.70 2.52 -1.42
CA ASP A 43 2.26 2.78 -1.53
C ASP A 43 1.71 2.57 -2.94
N SER A 44 2.52 2.74 -3.98
CA SER A 44 2.14 2.40 -5.34
C SER A 44 1.84 0.90 -5.48
N ILE A 45 2.63 0.04 -4.84
CA ILE A 45 2.42 -1.40 -4.87
C ILE A 45 1.28 -1.84 -3.93
N VAL A 46 1.10 -1.14 -2.80
CA VAL A 46 -0.08 -1.32 -1.91
C VAL A 46 -1.37 -1.16 -2.71
N LEU A 47 -1.46 -0.14 -3.58
CA LEU A 47 -2.62 0.07 -4.45
C LEU A 47 -2.76 -1.04 -5.50
N LEU A 48 -1.67 -1.53 -6.09
CA LEU A 48 -1.73 -2.68 -7.01
C LEU A 48 -2.20 -3.95 -6.29
N CYS A 49 -1.77 -4.20 -5.05
CA CYS A 49 -2.28 -5.29 -4.22
C CYS A 49 -3.80 -5.22 -4.08
N ALA A 50 -4.34 -4.01 -3.85
CA ALA A 50 -5.77 -3.79 -3.72
C ALA A 50 -6.55 -4.03 -5.02
N TRP A 51 -6.06 -3.48 -6.15
CA TRP A 51 -6.80 -3.48 -7.41
C TRP A 51 -6.72 -4.82 -8.16
N TYR A 52 -5.61 -5.51 -8.09
CA TYR A 52 -5.35 -6.69 -8.94
C TYR A 52 -5.48 -8.04 -8.21
N ILE A 53 -5.15 -8.11 -6.93
CA ILE A 53 -5.40 -9.31 -6.13
C ILE A 53 -6.67 -9.11 -5.29
N GLY A 54 -6.73 -7.99 -4.57
CA GLY A 54 -7.85 -7.64 -3.70
C GLY A 54 -8.09 -8.64 -2.57
N GLY A 55 -9.24 -8.48 -1.88
CA GLY A 55 -9.64 -9.36 -0.80
C GLY A 55 -8.56 -9.58 0.27
N VAL A 56 -8.62 -10.70 0.94
CA VAL A 56 -7.69 -11.02 2.04
C VAL A 56 -6.24 -11.11 1.57
N TYR A 57 -6.00 -11.67 0.38
CA TYR A 57 -4.64 -11.86 -0.15
C TYR A 57 -3.96 -10.53 -0.49
N GLY A 58 -4.67 -9.60 -1.14
CA GLY A 58 -4.12 -8.28 -1.47
C GLY A 58 -3.88 -7.42 -0.23
N VAL A 59 -4.82 -7.45 0.73
CA VAL A 59 -4.69 -6.75 2.01
C VAL A 59 -3.50 -7.28 2.83
N ALA A 60 -3.36 -8.60 2.92
CA ALA A 60 -2.24 -9.24 3.62
C ALA A 60 -0.89 -8.91 2.93
N ALA A 61 -0.84 -8.97 1.58
CA ALA A 61 0.38 -8.64 0.83
C ALA A 61 0.85 -7.21 1.10
N ALA A 62 -0.08 -6.24 1.07
CA ALA A 62 0.20 -4.84 1.34
C ALA A 62 0.73 -4.62 2.77
N GLY A 63 0.04 -5.16 3.77
CA GLY A 63 0.42 -5.01 5.18
C GLY A 63 1.74 -5.72 5.52
N ILE A 64 1.88 -6.99 5.14
CA ILE A 64 3.07 -7.79 5.43
C ILE A 64 4.30 -7.23 4.71
N GLY A 65 4.18 -6.90 3.41
CA GLY A 65 5.29 -6.36 2.63
C GLY A 65 5.83 -5.05 3.22
N SER A 66 4.94 -4.13 3.59
CA SER A 66 5.33 -2.85 4.20
C SER A 66 5.91 -3.02 5.60
N MET A 67 5.31 -3.89 6.43
CA MET A 67 5.83 -4.22 7.76
C MET A 67 7.23 -4.83 7.70
N LEU A 68 7.47 -5.75 6.77
CA LEU A 68 8.80 -6.35 6.59
C LEU A 68 9.83 -5.31 6.18
N ALA A 69 9.47 -4.34 5.33
CA ALA A 69 10.36 -3.24 4.98
C ALA A 69 10.80 -2.43 6.21
N ASP A 70 9.87 -2.10 7.11
CA ASP A 70 10.20 -1.39 8.36
C ASP A 70 11.12 -2.20 9.25
N LEU A 71 10.85 -3.49 9.43
CA LEU A 71 11.69 -4.38 10.24
C LEU A 71 13.11 -4.49 9.69
N LEU A 72 13.25 -4.65 8.36
CA LEU A 72 14.54 -4.82 7.69
C LEU A 72 15.32 -3.50 7.59
N SER A 73 14.62 -2.35 7.61
CA SER A 73 15.24 -1.02 7.52
C SER A 73 15.53 -0.37 8.88
N GLY A 74 15.26 -1.07 10.00
CA GLY A 74 15.51 -0.56 11.35
C GLY A 74 14.40 0.31 11.94
N TYR A 75 13.24 0.39 11.28
CA TYR A 75 12.06 1.12 11.76
C TYR A 75 11.08 0.22 12.52
N ALA A 76 11.59 -0.70 13.33
CA ALA A 76 10.79 -1.73 13.99
C ALA A 76 9.64 -1.16 14.85
N ILE A 77 9.80 0.04 15.41
CA ILE A 77 8.75 0.72 16.17
C ILE A 77 7.54 1.06 15.31
N TYR A 78 7.73 1.34 14.02
CA TYR A 78 6.64 1.62 13.06
C TYR A 78 5.98 0.36 12.50
N ALA A 79 6.67 -0.78 12.48
CA ALA A 79 6.24 -1.99 11.79
C ALA A 79 4.80 -2.44 12.13
N PRO A 80 4.33 -2.47 13.40
CA PRO A 80 2.95 -2.84 13.72
C PRO A 80 1.92 -1.86 13.16
N ALA A 81 2.19 -0.55 13.28
CA ALA A 81 1.32 0.49 12.77
C ALA A 81 1.27 0.46 11.25
N THR A 82 2.42 0.34 10.60
CA THR A 82 2.54 0.21 9.15
C THR A 82 1.74 -0.97 8.63
N PHE A 83 1.82 -2.15 9.28
CA PHE A 83 0.99 -3.29 8.91
C PHE A 83 -0.49 -2.93 8.88
N VAL A 84 -1.00 -2.35 9.96
CA VAL A 84 -2.43 -2.00 10.08
C VAL A 84 -2.82 -0.92 9.08
N ILE A 85 -2.04 0.16 8.98
CA ILE A 85 -2.32 1.29 8.08
C ILE A 85 -2.33 0.82 6.62
N LYS A 86 -1.31 0.07 6.17
CA LYS A 86 -1.21 -0.39 4.78
C LYS A 86 -2.28 -1.45 4.44
N ALA A 87 -2.63 -2.31 5.39
CA ALA A 87 -3.74 -3.23 5.24
C ALA A 87 -5.08 -2.47 5.08
N LEU A 88 -5.33 -1.45 5.90
CA LEU A 88 -6.53 -0.61 5.78
C LEU A 88 -6.55 0.21 4.48
N MET A 89 -5.41 0.74 4.03
CA MET A 89 -5.28 1.41 2.73
C MET A 89 -5.69 0.48 1.60
N ALA A 90 -5.13 -0.73 1.56
CA ALA A 90 -5.45 -1.72 0.55
C ALA A 90 -6.91 -2.18 0.62
N LEU A 91 -7.45 -2.36 1.82
CA LEU A 91 -8.85 -2.76 2.04
C LEU A 91 -9.82 -1.69 1.51
N ALA A 92 -9.61 -0.44 1.84
CA ALA A 92 -10.46 0.68 1.38
C ALA A 92 -10.38 0.83 -0.15
N ALA A 93 -9.16 0.82 -0.71
CA ALA A 93 -8.97 0.91 -2.16
C ALA A 93 -9.63 -0.26 -2.89
N TYR A 94 -9.56 -1.48 -2.35
CA TYR A 94 -10.22 -2.67 -2.89
C TYR A 94 -11.74 -2.51 -2.91
N PHE A 95 -12.38 -2.16 -1.79
CA PHE A 95 -13.84 -2.02 -1.73
C PHE A 95 -14.37 -0.92 -2.64
N ILE A 96 -13.67 0.21 -2.72
CA ILE A 96 -14.05 1.31 -3.61
C ILE A 96 -13.93 0.87 -5.07
N TYR A 97 -12.84 0.17 -5.41
CA TYR A 97 -12.63 -0.36 -6.76
C TYR A 97 -13.69 -1.40 -7.14
N GLN A 98 -14.06 -2.30 -6.23
CA GLN A 98 -15.12 -3.29 -6.46
C GLN A 98 -16.49 -2.64 -6.71
N LYS A 99 -16.77 -1.51 -6.06
CA LYS A 99 -18.05 -0.81 -6.20
C LYS A 99 -18.13 0.05 -7.46
N LEU A 100 -17.03 0.72 -7.83
CA LEU A 100 -17.04 1.73 -8.90
C LEU A 100 -16.38 1.27 -10.20
N HIS A 101 -15.53 0.25 -10.16
CA HIS A 101 -14.76 -0.31 -11.27
C HIS A 101 -13.99 0.73 -12.11
N GLY A 102 -13.02 0.27 -12.91
CA GLY A 102 -12.25 1.11 -13.82
C GLY A 102 -11.49 2.25 -13.15
N HIS A 103 -11.09 3.24 -13.93
CA HIS A 103 -10.23 4.33 -13.46
C HIS A 103 -10.86 5.18 -12.34
N ARG A 104 -12.19 5.36 -12.34
CA ARG A 104 -12.88 6.10 -11.26
C ARG A 104 -12.72 5.39 -9.92
N GLY A 105 -12.87 4.07 -9.91
CA GLY A 105 -12.66 3.25 -8.71
C GLY A 105 -11.20 3.28 -8.25
N GLN A 106 -10.25 3.27 -9.18
CA GLN A 106 -8.83 3.39 -8.87
C GLN A 106 -8.49 4.75 -8.23
N TYR A 107 -8.88 5.87 -8.84
CA TYR A 107 -8.59 7.21 -8.32
C TYR A 107 -9.23 7.48 -6.96
N LEU A 108 -10.50 7.15 -6.78
CA LEU A 108 -11.19 7.34 -5.51
C LEU A 108 -10.66 6.39 -4.44
N GLY A 109 -10.30 5.16 -4.81
CA GLY A 109 -9.66 4.20 -3.91
C GLY A 109 -8.28 4.67 -3.46
N ALA A 110 -7.46 5.20 -4.39
CA ALA A 110 -6.16 5.78 -4.08
C ALA A 110 -6.28 7.00 -3.17
N PHE A 111 -7.25 7.88 -3.43
CA PHE A 111 -7.51 9.03 -2.56
C PHE A 111 -7.90 8.61 -1.13
N ALA A 112 -8.81 7.65 -0.99
CA ALA A 112 -9.18 7.11 0.31
C ALA A 112 -7.98 6.46 1.04
N ALA A 113 -7.14 5.73 0.31
CA ALA A 113 -5.92 5.15 0.85
C ALA A 113 -4.95 6.25 1.35
N ALA A 114 -4.77 7.35 0.60
CA ALA A 114 -3.94 8.47 1.03
C ALA A 114 -4.48 9.16 2.30
N LEU A 115 -5.80 9.28 2.45
CA LEU A 115 -6.39 9.79 3.70
C LEU A 115 -6.14 8.84 4.88
N ILE A 116 -6.26 7.53 4.67
CA ILE A 116 -5.97 6.54 5.71
C ILE A 116 -4.50 6.59 6.12
N LEU A 117 -3.58 6.74 5.15
CA LEU A 117 -2.16 6.93 5.43
C LEU A 117 -1.93 8.14 6.34
N LEU A 118 -2.47 9.30 5.95
CA LEU A 118 -2.29 10.55 6.68
C LEU A 118 -2.84 10.48 8.10
N ILE A 119 -4.09 10.05 8.25
CA ILE A 119 -4.76 9.94 9.54
C ILE A 119 -4.10 8.84 10.39
N GLY A 120 -3.75 7.72 9.78
CA GLY A 120 -3.17 6.58 10.47
C GLY A 120 -1.82 6.91 11.11
N TYR A 121 -0.87 7.47 10.34
CA TYR A 121 0.42 7.85 10.89
C TYR A 121 0.30 9.02 11.86
N PHE A 122 -0.50 10.04 11.57
CA PHE A 122 -0.71 11.12 12.54
C PHE A 122 -1.25 10.59 13.86
N THR A 123 -2.24 9.69 13.84
CA THR A 123 -2.80 9.09 15.06
C THR A 123 -1.75 8.25 15.79
N TYR A 124 -1.00 7.42 15.07
CA TYR A 124 0.05 6.58 15.64
C TYR A 124 1.14 7.42 16.32
N GLU A 125 1.66 8.43 15.63
CA GLU A 125 2.71 9.29 16.12
C GLU A 125 2.24 10.17 17.28
N SER A 126 1.02 10.73 17.19
CA SER A 126 0.50 11.62 18.22
C SER A 126 0.10 10.88 19.50
N VAL A 127 -0.55 9.72 19.38
CA VAL A 127 -1.14 9.01 20.53
C VAL A 127 -0.22 7.90 21.04
N ILE A 128 0.28 7.04 20.14
CA ILE A 128 1.05 5.85 20.56
C ILE A 128 2.51 6.21 20.84
N LEU A 129 3.14 7.01 19.96
CA LEU A 129 4.51 7.46 20.18
C LEU A 129 4.59 8.68 21.15
N GLY A 130 3.45 9.27 21.51
CA GLY A 130 3.37 10.35 22.48
C GLY A 130 3.83 11.72 22.00
N TYR A 131 3.96 11.93 20.68
CA TYR A 131 4.38 13.23 20.13
C TYR A 131 3.29 14.32 20.20
N GLY A 132 2.05 13.94 20.52
CA GLY A 132 0.94 14.87 20.58
C GLY A 132 0.77 15.67 19.28
N LEU A 133 0.53 16.98 19.40
CA LEU A 133 0.38 17.85 18.23
C LEU A 133 1.66 18.05 17.41
N ALA A 134 2.84 17.75 17.97
CA ALA A 134 4.10 17.83 17.22
C ALA A 134 4.15 16.83 16.05
N ALA A 135 3.38 15.75 16.10
CA ALA A 135 3.21 14.82 14.98
C ALA A 135 2.69 15.50 13.70
N ALA A 136 2.02 16.67 13.81
CA ALA A 136 1.57 17.45 12.67
C ALA A 136 2.74 17.90 11.75
N ALA A 137 3.95 17.95 12.24
CA ALA A 137 5.14 18.24 11.44
C ALA A 137 5.42 17.18 10.35
N ALA A 138 4.90 15.95 10.50
CA ALA A 138 5.02 14.89 9.50
C ALA A 138 3.92 14.98 8.40
N ILE A 139 2.87 15.77 8.59
CA ILE A 139 1.74 15.87 7.63
C ILE A 139 2.21 16.23 6.21
N PRO A 140 3.06 17.23 5.97
CA PRO A 140 3.51 17.55 4.62
C PRO A 140 4.24 16.38 3.95
N ALA A 141 5.08 15.67 4.69
CA ALA A 141 5.80 14.51 4.19
C ALA A 141 4.85 13.36 3.82
N ASN A 142 3.88 13.04 4.68
CA ASN A 142 2.87 12.03 4.45
C ASN A 142 1.91 12.39 3.29
N LEU A 143 1.63 13.68 3.07
CA LEU A 143 0.89 14.16 1.89
C LEU A 143 1.68 13.91 0.59
N ILE A 144 2.98 14.24 0.58
CA ILE A 144 3.86 13.94 -0.56
C ILE A 144 3.88 12.43 -0.82
N GLN A 145 4.03 11.61 0.20
CA GLN A 145 4.02 10.16 0.06
C GLN A 145 2.68 9.66 -0.52
N GLY A 146 1.56 10.11 0.00
CA GLY A 146 0.24 9.74 -0.50
C GLY A 146 0.05 10.13 -1.97
N PHE A 147 0.43 11.38 -2.33
CA PHE A 147 0.34 11.85 -3.71
C PHE A 147 1.24 11.07 -4.67
N THR A 148 2.50 10.83 -4.30
CA THR A 148 3.42 10.03 -5.12
C THR A 148 2.97 8.60 -5.25
N GLY A 149 2.52 7.96 -4.17
CA GLY A 149 1.95 6.60 -4.19
C GLY A 149 0.74 6.48 -5.12
N CYS A 150 -0.19 7.43 -5.06
CA CYS A 150 -1.35 7.48 -5.96
C CYS A 150 -0.92 7.64 -7.42
N THR A 151 0.00 8.56 -7.71
CA THR A 151 0.46 8.85 -9.07
C THR A 151 1.19 7.66 -9.68
N PHE A 152 2.18 7.12 -8.97
CA PHE A 152 2.93 5.94 -9.45
C PHE A 152 2.04 4.69 -9.53
N GLY A 153 1.13 4.48 -8.58
CA GLY A 153 0.17 3.39 -8.62
C GLY A 153 -0.72 3.46 -9.87
N ALA A 154 -1.24 4.65 -10.19
CA ALA A 154 -2.04 4.87 -11.40
C ALA A 154 -1.22 4.63 -12.69
N VAL A 155 0.01 5.15 -12.76
CA VAL A 155 0.90 4.94 -13.92
C VAL A 155 1.21 3.46 -14.11
N LEU A 156 1.59 2.75 -13.06
CA LEU A 156 1.87 1.32 -13.12
C LEU A 156 0.62 0.53 -13.55
N SER A 157 -0.55 0.88 -13.02
CA SER A 157 -1.81 0.25 -13.44
C SER A 157 -2.07 0.43 -14.94
N LEU A 158 -1.91 1.65 -15.47
CA LEU A 158 -2.07 1.91 -16.90
C LEU A 158 -1.07 1.12 -17.76
N MET A 159 0.18 0.99 -17.31
CA MET A 159 1.19 0.18 -18.00
C MET A 159 0.82 -1.31 -18.01
N MET A 160 0.30 -1.83 -16.90
CA MET A 160 -0.15 -3.22 -16.78
C MET A 160 -1.36 -3.50 -17.69
N GLU A 161 -2.31 -2.58 -17.78
CA GLU A 161 -3.48 -2.69 -18.65
C GLU A 161 -3.13 -2.68 -20.15
N LYS A 162 -2.10 -1.94 -20.55
CA LYS A 162 -1.60 -1.89 -21.92
C LYS A 162 -0.83 -3.15 -22.31
N ASN A 163 -0.23 -3.87 -21.36
CA ASN A 163 0.48 -5.10 -21.65
C ASN A 163 -0.49 -6.29 -21.75
N ALA A 164 -0.62 -6.84 -22.97
CA ALA A 164 -1.56 -7.94 -23.24
C ALA A 164 -1.30 -9.18 -22.37
N PHE A 165 -0.03 -9.51 -22.09
CA PHE A 165 0.34 -10.64 -21.25
C PHE A 165 -0.12 -10.43 -19.80
N LEU A 166 0.23 -9.27 -19.20
CA LEU A 166 -0.15 -8.95 -17.82
C LEU A 166 -1.67 -8.83 -17.68
N ARG A 167 -2.35 -8.20 -18.65
CA ARG A 167 -3.80 -8.09 -18.66
C ARG A 167 -4.49 -9.45 -18.66
N ASN A 168 -4.02 -10.40 -19.45
CA ASN A 168 -4.60 -11.75 -19.49
C ASN A 168 -4.33 -12.50 -18.18
N LEU A 169 -3.13 -12.38 -17.63
CA LEU A 169 -2.75 -12.97 -16.36
C LEU A 169 -3.64 -12.49 -15.20
N LEU A 170 -4.03 -11.22 -15.21
CA LEU A 170 -4.85 -10.59 -14.17
C LEU A 170 -6.35 -10.89 -14.31
N LYS A 171 -6.85 -11.11 -15.54
CA LYS A 171 -8.26 -11.47 -15.79
C LYS A 171 -8.62 -12.89 -15.34
N GLU A 172 -7.63 -13.76 -15.23
CA GLU A 172 -7.83 -15.14 -14.79
C GLU A 172 -7.80 -15.29 -13.25
N ASN A 173 -7.61 -14.22 -12.51
CA ASN A 173 -7.65 -14.18 -11.04
C ASN A 173 -8.95 -13.59 -10.52
#